data_4ea59ad812aae725a1dae840fd13719f
#
_entry.id   4ea59ad812aae725a1dae840fd13719f
#
_cell.length_a   1.000
_cell.length_b   1.000
_cell.length_c   1.000
_cell.angle_alpha   90.00
_cell.angle_beta   90.00
_cell.angle_gamma   90.00
#
_symmetry.space_group_name_H-M   'P 1'
#
loop_
_entity.id
_entity.type
_entity.pdbx_description
1 polymer ?
#
loop_
_entity_poly.entity_id
_entity_poly.type
_entity_poly.pdbx_seq_one_letter_code
_entity_poly.pdbx_strand_id
1 'polypeptide(L)'
;MRDVAMIEKYGTDALRFTLTAFAAMGRDIRLSEDRIEGYRHFVNKLWNASRYVLMNLGEDARNELPALDKLEIADKWVLSKLNTLIAEVTENLEKYELGVAVQKVYDFIWDTYCDWYIELTKARLYSEDAIRKQTAIQVLVYVLDQILRLLHPFMPFITEEIWQSIP
;
A
#
# COMPACT_ATOMS: atom_id res chain seq x y z
N MET A 1 -30.01 -0.56 4.93
CA MET A 1 -30.29 -1.05 3.57
C MET A 1 -29.37 -0.43 2.51
N ARG A 2 -29.11 0.90 2.53
CA ARG A 2 -28.21 1.54 1.54
C ARG A 2 -26.76 1.06 1.64
N ASP A 3 -26.26 0.84 2.85
CA ASP A 3 -24.87 0.40 3.09
C ASP A 3 -24.62 -1.02 2.59
N VAL A 4 -25.57 -1.92 2.74
CA VAL A 4 -25.49 -3.29 2.22
C VAL A 4 -25.38 -3.30 0.70
N ALA A 5 -26.17 -2.48 0.01
CA ALA A 5 -26.10 -2.34 -1.45
C ALA A 5 -24.74 -1.79 -1.91
N MET A 6 -24.14 -0.87 -1.15
CA MET A 6 -22.78 -0.36 -1.43
C MET A 6 -21.70 -1.43 -1.23
N ILE A 7 -21.83 -2.25 -0.20
CA ILE A 7 -20.91 -3.38 0.04
C ILE A 7 -20.99 -4.40 -1.10
N GLU A 8 -22.18 -4.75 -1.54
CA GLU A 8 -22.37 -5.69 -2.65
C GLU A 8 -21.81 -5.16 -3.98
N LYS A 9 -21.96 -3.88 -4.23
CA LYS A 9 -21.53 -3.24 -5.49
C LYS A 9 -20.03 -2.92 -5.54
N TYR A 10 -19.47 -2.39 -4.45
CA TYR A 10 -18.12 -1.83 -4.43
C TYR A 10 -17.14 -2.59 -3.53
N GLY A 11 -17.62 -3.47 -2.67
CA GLY A 11 -16.85 -4.19 -1.68
C GLY A 11 -16.75 -3.46 -0.34
N THR A 12 -16.54 -4.23 0.72
CA THR A 12 -16.49 -3.74 2.10
C THR A 12 -15.32 -2.80 2.34
N ASP A 13 -14.13 -3.13 1.80
CA ASP A 13 -12.93 -2.32 1.99
C ASP A 13 -13.06 -0.91 1.39
N ALA A 14 -13.66 -0.79 0.21
CA ALA A 14 -13.89 0.51 -0.43
C ALA A 14 -14.85 1.38 0.39
N LEU A 15 -15.93 0.81 0.92
CA LEU A 15 -16.85 1.54 1.78
C LEU A 15 -16.18 1.97 3.09
N ARG A 16 -15.50 1.05 3.78
CA ARG A 16 -14.77 1.35 5.02
C ARG A 16 -13.77 2.49 4.85
N PHE A 17 -12.97 2.41 3.80
CA PHE A 17 -11.97 3.43 3.49
C PHE A 17 -12.61 4.79 3.19
N THR A 18 -13.70 4.80 2.42
CA THR A 18 -14.46 6.02 2.12
C THR A 18 -14.95 6.70 3.39
N LEU A 19 -15.56 5.94 4.29
CA LEU A 19 -16.06 6.48 5.56
C LEU A 19 -14.93 7.06 6.42
N THR A 20 -13.79 6.39 6.46
CA THR A 20 -12.64 6.86 7.23
C THR A 20 -11.98 8.08 6.60
N ALA A 21 -11.79 8.09 5.28
CA ALA A 21 -11.14 9.18 4.55
C ALA A 21 -11.89 10.51 4.67
N PHE A 22 -13.23 10.46 4.80
CA PHE A 22 -14.06 11.65 4.94
C PHE A 22 -14.49 11.91 6.39
N ALA A 23 -14.05 11.10 7.35
CA ALA A 23 -14.29 11.34 8.76
C ALA A 23 -13.54 12.60 9.23
N ALA A 24 -14.29 13.61 9.62
CA ALA A 24 -13.78 14.80 10.27
C ALA A 24 -14.62 15.03 11.52
N MET A 25 -13.97 15.37 12.64
CA MET A 25 -14.68 15.63 13.89
C MET A 25 -15.73 16.72 13.72
N GLY A 26 -16.95 16.45 14.18
CA GLY A 26 -18.05 17.41 14.18
C GLY A 26 -18.69 17.69 12.82
N ARG A 27 -18.45 16.87 11.81
CA ARG A 27 -19.05 17.00 10.48
C ARG A 27 -19.73 15.72 10.03
N ASP A 28 -20.89 15.87 9.39
CA ASP A 28 -21.58 14.76 8.73
C ASP A 28 -20.84 14.36 7.46
N ILE A 29 -20.76 13.05 7.23
CA ILE A 29 -20.17 12.50 6.01
C ILE A 29 -21.23 12.42 4.93
N ARG A 30 -21.04 13.15 3.82
CA ARG A 30 -21.85 12.98 2.61
C ARG A 30 -21.27 11.85 1.78
N LEU A 31 -21.87 10.68 1.89
CA LEU A 31 -21.49 9.51 1.12
C LEU A 31 -22.00 9.66 -0.32
N SER A 32 -21.09 9.61 -1.31
CA SER A 32 -21.41 9.54 -2.73
C SER A 32 -20.88 8.25 -3.34
N GLU A 33 -21.60 7.69 -4.30
CA GLU A 33 -21.17 6.46 -4.97
C GLU A 33 -19.85 6.65 -5.71
N ASP A 34 -19.65 7.78 -6.39
CA ASP A 34 -18.42 8.10 -7.12
C ASP A 34 -17.16 8.02 -6.25
N ARG A 35 -17.28 8.43 -4.98
CA ARG A 35 -16.17 8.35 -4.02
C ARG A 35 -15.84 6.92 -3.63
N ILE A 36 -16.87 6.10 -3.39
CA ILE A 36 -16.68 4.67 -3.08
C ILE A 36 -16.06 3.96 -4.29
N GLU A 37 -16.52 4.26 -5.49
CA GLU A 37 -15.98 3.72 -6.74
C GLU A 37 -14.50 4.10 -6.92
N GLY A 38 -14.14 5.35 -6.62
CA GLY A 38 -12.75 5.79 -6.64
C GLY A 38 -11.84 4.94 -5.74
N TYR A 39 -12.29 4.60 -4.53
CA TYR A 39 -11.52 3.72 -3.64
C TYR A 39 -11.57 2.25 -4.06
N ARG A 40 -12.60 1.80 -4.79
CA ARG A 40 -12.55 0.50 -5.45
C ARG A 40 -11.45 0.42 -6.51
N HIS A 41 -11.24 1.49 -7.28
CA HIS A 41 -10.09 1.57 -8.20
C HIS A 41 -8.75 1.50 -7.46
N PHE A 42 -8.67 2.11 -6.30
CA PHE A 42 -7.50 1.99 -5.43
C PHE A 42 -7.25 0.53 -4.97
N VAL A 43 -8.29 -0.17 -4.54
CA VAL A 43 -8.20 -1.61 -4.19
C VAL A 43 -7.68 -2.42 -5.38
N ASN A 44 -8.21 -2.18 -6.59
CA ASN A 44 -7.76 -2.85 -7.80
C ASN A 44 -6.30 -2.53 -8.14
N LYS A 45 -5.87 -1.28 -7.97
CA LYS A 45 -4.48 -0.87 -8.20
C LYS A 45 -3.53 -1.57 -7.23
N LEU A 46 -3.88 -1.61 -5.95
CA LEU A 46 -3.10 -2.32 -4.93
C LEU A 46 -3.00 -3.82 -5.25
N TRP A 47 -4.11 -4.44 -5.62
CA TRP A 47 -4.14 -5.85 -6.00
C TRP A 47 -3.22 -6.15 -7.19
N ASN A 48 -3.31 -5.38 -8.25
CA ASN A 48 -2.49 -5.55 -9.44
C ASN A 48 -1.00 -5.32 -9.17
N ALA A 49 -0.67 -4.29 -8.40
CA ALA A 49 0.71 -4.02 -7.97
C ALA A 49 1.27 -5.17 -7.12
N SER A 50 0.50 -5.67 -6.17
CA SER A 50 0.89 -6.79 -5.32
C SER A 50 1.09 -8.07 -6.12
N ARG A 51 0.20 -8.38 -7.05
CA ARG A 51 0.38 -9.51 -7.97
C ARG A 51 1.67 -9.40 -8.77
N TYR A 52 1.95 -8.21 -9.30
CA TYR A 52 3.19 -7.98 -10.04
C TYR A 52 4.42 -8.26 -9.18
N VAL A 53 4.46 -7.78 -7.95
CA VAL A 53 5.56 -8.03 -7.02
C VAL A 53 5.68 -9.52 -6.71
N LEU A 54 4.57 -10.18 -6.35
CA LEU A 54 4.54 -11.59 -5.98
C LEU A 54 4.94 -12.51 -7.14
N MET A 55 4.58 -12.17 -8.37
CA MET A 55 4.99 -12.93 -9.56
C MET A 55 6.50 -12.86 -9.85
N ASN A 56 7.20 -11.86 -9.32
CA ASN A 56 8.65 -11.72 -9.44
C ASN A 56 9.43 -12.35 -8.29
N LEU A 57 8.75 -12.97 -7.31
CA LEU A 57 9.41 -13.67 -6.22
C LEU A 57 10.15 -14.91 -6.74
N GLY A 58 11.38 -15.09 -6.28
CA GLY A 58 12.12 -16.34 -6.46
C GLY A 58 11.82 -17.33 -5.33
N GLU A 59 12.30 -18.58 -5.49
CA GLU A 59 12.10 -19.66 -4.49
C GLU A 59 12.70 -19.30 -3.11
N ASP A 60 13.76 -18.48 -3.10
CA ASP A 60 14.47 -18.04 -1.89
C ASP A 60 14.04 -16.64 -1.41
N ALA A 61 12.89 -16.15 -1.86
CA ALA A 61 12.40 -14.83 -1.48
C ALA A 61 12.17 -14.74 0.03
N ARG A 62 12.64 -13.66 0.64
CA ARG A 62 12.49 -13.37 2.07
C ARG A 62 12.01 -11.96 2.28
N ASN A 63 11.20 -11.77 3.31
CA ASN A 63 10.75 -10.46 3.74
C ASN A 63 11.78 -9.82 4.70
N GLU A 64 12.98 -9.65 4.22
CA GLU A 64 14.11 -9.05 4.96
C GLU A 64 14.76 -7.97 4.10
N LEU A 65 15.12 -6.85 4.71
CA LEU A 65 15.88 -5.82 4.01
C LEU A 65 17.30 -6.31 3.67
N PRO A 66 17.77 -6.01 2.46
CA PRO A 66 19.17 -6.26 2.12
C PRO A 66 20.10 -5.34 2.92
N ALA A 67 21.39 -5.68 2.94
CA ALA A 67 22.41 -4.84 3.55
C ALA A 67 22.47 -3.45 2.90
N LEU A 68 22.74 -2.41 3.70
CA LEU A 68 22.65 -1.00 3.27
C LEU A 68 23.57 -0.66 2.08
N ASP A 69 24.70 -1.34 1.95
CA ASP A 69 25.67 -1.17 0.87
C ASP A 69 25.17 -1.71 -0.48
N LYS A 70 24.18 -2.59 -0.45
CA LYS A 70 23.53 -3.14 -1.65
C LYS A 70 22.37 -2.29 -2.16
N LEU A 71 21.87 -1.36 -1.35
CA LEU A 71 20.75 -0.51 -1.71
C LEU A 71 21.16 0.54 -2.75
N GLU A 72 20.39 0.61 -3.82
CA GLU A 72 20.49 1.68 -4.81
C GLU A 72 19.75 2.95 -4.35
N ILE A 73 19.95 4.05 -5.06
CA ILE A 73 19.34 5.36 -4.73
C ILE A 73 17.82 5.26 -4.61
N ALA A 74 17.16 4.57 -5.55
CA ALA A 74 15.71 4.38 -5.53
C ALA A 74 15.23 3.61 -4.28
N ASP A 75 16.01 2.63 -3.83
CA ASP A 75 15.70 1.85 -2.62
C ASP A 75 15.78 2.74 -1.37
N LYS A 76 16.85 3.48 -1.25
CA LYS A 76 17.06 4.42 -0.14
C LYS A 76 15.97 5.50 -0.11
N TRP A 77 15.57 5.99 -1.28
CA TRP A 77 14.51 6.96 -1.43
C TRP A 77 13.16 6.43 -0.94
N VAL A 78 12.72 5.27 -1.42
CA VAL A 78 11.42 4.70 -1.01
C VAL A 78 11.40 4.31 0.47
N LEU A 79 12.50 3.78 1.00
CA LEU A 79 12.62 3.44 2.42
C LEU A 79 12.59 4.68 3.31
N SER A 80 13.24 5.77 2.90
CA SER A 80 13.17 7.06 3.60
C SER A 80 11.75 7.61 3.61
N LYS A 81 11.05 7.56 2.47
CA LYS A 81 9.64 7.96 2.36
C LYS A 81 8.73 7.09 3.23
N LEU A 82 8.98 5.79 3.28
CA LEU A 82 8.24 4.86 4.12
C LEU A 82 8.41 5.16 5.60
N ASN A 83 9.63 5.41 6.06
CA ASN A 83 9.89 5.76 7.45
C ASN A 83 9.19 7.06 7.86
N THR A 84 9.20 8.06 7.00
CA THR A 84 8.46 9.31 7.21
C THR A 84 6.95 9.03 7.30
N LEU A 85 6.41 8.24 6.37
CA LEU A 85 5.00 7.84 6.39
C LEU A 85 4.60 7.16 7.69
N ILE A 86 5.38 6.19 8.16
CA ILE A 86 5.10 5.45 9.41
C ILE A 86 5.04 6.42 10.59
N ALA A 87 6.00 7.33 10.71
CA ALA A 87 6.04 8.32 11.78
C ALA A 87 4.81 9.25 11.74
N GLU A 88 4.50 9.79 10.57
CA GLU A 88 3.38 10.73 10.41
C GLU A 88 2.02 10.06 10.61
N VAL A 89 1.82 8.85 10.09
CA VAL A 89 0.57 8.10 10.29
C VAL A 89 0.39 7.75 11.76
N THR A 90 1.44 7.31 12.44
CA THR A 90 1.40 7.04 13.86
C THR A 90 0.98 8.28 14.66
N GLU A 91 1.59 9.43 14.38
CA GLU A 91 1.23 10.70 15.03
C GLU A 91 -0.22 11.10 14.76
N ASN A 92 -0.69 10.99 13.51
CA ASN A 92 -2.06 11.31 13.16
C ASN A 92 -3.08 10.37 13.86
N LEU A 93 -2.76 9.07 13.97
CA LEU A 93 -3.63 8.13 14.68
C LEU A 93 -3.69 8.43 16.19
N GLU A 94 -2.57 8.79 16.82
CA GLU A 94 -2.54 9.22 18.22
C GLU A 94 -3.39 10.47 18.50
N LYS A 95 -3.49 11.35 17.51
CA LYS A 95 -4.34 12.55 17.53
C LYS A 95 -5.78 12.32 17.06
N TYR A 96 -6.15 11.09 16.76
CA TYR A 96 -7.48 10.73 16.19
C TYR A 96 -7.77 11.40 14.83
N GLU A 97 -6.76 11.76 14.07
CA GLU A 97 -6.86 12.36 12.74
C GLU A 97 -6.92 11.27 11.67
N LEU A 98 -7.95 10.41 11.71
CA LEU A 98 -8.05 9.22 10.87
C LEU A 98 -8.06 9.55 9.37
N GLY A 99 -8.80 10.57 8.96
CA GLY A 99 -8.89 10.98 7.57
C GLY A 99 -7.54 11.43 7.00
N VAL A 100 -6.74 12.14 7.79
CA VAL A 100 -5.40 12.58 7.41
C VAL A 100 -4.46 11.36 7.29
N ALA A 101 -4.52 10.45 8.26
CA ALA A 101 -3.70 9.23 8.27
C ALA A 101 -3.95 8.38 7.02
N VAL A 102 -5.20 8.07 6.69
CA VAL A 102 -5.52 7.21 5.55
C VAL A 102 -5.21 7.88 4.21
N GLN A 103 -5.33 9.22 4.11
CA GLN A 103 -4.96 9.93 2.90
C GLN A 103 -3.45 9.85 2.62
N LYS A 104 -2.62 9.95 3.66
CA LYS A 104 -1.16 9.77 3.53
C LYS A 104 -0.80 8.36 3.08
N VAL A 105 -1.45 7.34 3.63
CA VAL A 105 -1.25 5.94 3.21
C VAL A 105 -1.67 5.75 1.75
N TYR A 106 -2.82 6.29 1.36
CA TYR A 106 -3.31 6.26 -0.02
C TYR A 106 -2.31 6.89 -0.99
N ASP A 107 -1.86 8.10 -0.72
CA ASP A 107 -0.94 8.83 -1.59
C ASP A 107 0.40 8.10 -1.74
N PHE A 108 0.93 7.56 -0.65
CA PHE A 108 2.16 6.77 -0.69
C PHE A 108 2.01 5.51 -1.55
N ILE A 109 0.93 4.76 -1.39
CA ILE A 109 0.70 3.53 -2.15
C ILE A 109 0.51 3.84 -3.63
N TRP A 110 -0.35 4.80 -3.94
CA TRP A 110 -0.68 5.13 -5.33
C TRP A 110 0.50 5.76 -6.06
N ASP A 111 1.07 6.82 -5.51
CA ASP A 111 2.09 7.62 -6.19
C ASP A 111 3.50 7.07 -5.94
N THR A 112 3.93 6.99 -4.69
CA THR A 112 5.32 6.66 -4.36
C THR A 112 5.65 5.21 -4.69
N TYR A 113 4.81 4.28 -4.26
CA TYR A 113 5.07 2.86 -4.46
C TYR A 113 4.69 2.39 -5.86
N CYS A 114 3.43 2.54 -6.27
CA CYS A 114 2.94 2.02 -7.54
C CYS A 114 3.45 2.80 -8.75
N ASP A 115 3.32 4.12 -8.77
CA ASP A 115 3.64 4.92 -9.95
C ASP A 115 5.15 5.15 -10.11
N TRP A 116 5.92 5.24 -9.02
CA TRP A 116 7.34 5.51 -9.09
C TRP A 116 8.22 4.31 -8.77
N TYR A 117 8.14 3.77 -7.56
CA TYR A 117 9.14 2.79 -7.13
C TYR A 117 9.08 1.48 -7.92
N ILE A 118 7.90 0.91 -8.15
CA ILE A 118 7.74 -0.30 -8.97
C ILE A 118 8.33 -0.06 -10.36
N GLU A 119 8.02 1.08 -10.99
CA GLU A 119 8.55 1.40 -12.32
C GLU A 119 10.09 1.53 -12.32
N LEU A 120 10.66 2.20 -11.31
CA LEU A 120 12.11 2.33 -11.16
C LEU A 120 12.83 0.99 -10.96
N THR A 121 12.15 -0.03 -10.41
CA THR A 121 12.74 -1.38 -10.22
C THR A 121 12.74 -2.23 -11.46
N LYS A 122 11.91 -1.93 -12.48
CA LYS A 122 11.73 -2.80 -13.66
C LYS A 122 13.02 -3.09 -14.40
N ALA A 123 13.90 -2.10 -14.56
CA ALA A 123 15.18 -2.31 -15.22
C ALA A 123 16.04 -3.35 -14.49
N ARG A 124 15.97 -3.42 -13.15
CA ARG A 124 16.68 -4.42 -12.34
C ARG A 124 16.00 -5.79 -12.37
N LEU A 125 14.67 -5.81 -12.36
CA LEU A 125 13.89 -7.05 -12.40
C LEU A 125 14.09 -7.82 -13.71
N TYR A 126 14.34 -7.11 -14.81
CA TYR A 126 14.64 -7.71 -16.13
C TYR A 126 16.15 -7.85 -16.39
N SER A 127 17.00 -7.46 -15.45
CA SER A 127 18.47 -7.59 -15.58
C SER A 127 18.93 -9.03 -15.39
N GLU A 128 20.05 -9.38 -16.00
CA GLU A 128 20.76 -10.64 -15.76
C GLU A 128 21.56 -10.63 -14.43
N ASP A 129 21.74 -9.46 -13.82
CA ASP A 129 22.40 -9.32 -12.52
C ASP A 129 21.47 -9.80 -11.40
N ALA A 130 21.70 -11.05 -10.97
CA ALA A 130 20.92 -11.72 -9.95
C ALA A 130 20.93 -10.99 -8.59
N ILE A 131 22.04 -10.34 -8.23
CA ILE A 131 22.16 -9.61 -6.95
C ILE A 131 21.32 -8.35 -6.98
N ARG A 132 21.40 -7.57 -8.05
CA ARG A 132 20.60 -6.36 -8.21
C ARG A 132 19.10 -6.69 -8.27
N LYS A 133 18.73 -7.74 -8.98
CA LYS A 133 17.36 -8.24 -9.07
C LYS A 133 16.84 -8.64 -7.70
N GLN A 134 17.57 -9.44 -6.96
CA GLN A 134 17.16 -9.90 -5.63
C GLN A 134 17.03 -8.73 -4.64
N THR A 135 17.97 -7.77 -4.67
CA THR A 135 17.89 -6.56 -3.85
C THR A 135 16.60 -5.78 -4.11
N ALA A 136 16.25 -5.58 -5.39
CA ALA A 136 15.00 -4.90 -5.75
C ALA A 136 13.75 -5.65 -5.24
N ILE A 137 13.72 -6.97 -5.40
CA ILE A 137 12.62 -7.82 -4.92
C ILE A 137 12.47 -7.72 -3.40
N GLN A 138 13.56 -7.81 -2.65
CA GLN A 138 13.53 -7.72 -1.19
C GLN A 138 12.96 -6.38 -0.71
N VAL A 139 13.37 -5.27 -1.33
CA VAL A 139 12.84 -3.94 -0.97
C VAL A 139 11.38 -3.81 -1.37
N LEU A 140 10.98 -4.29 -2.56
CA LEU A 140 9.57 -4.30 -2.99
C LEU A 140 8.67 -5.06 -1.99
N VAL A 141 9.10 -6.23 -1.56
CA VAL A 141 8.35 -7.08 -0.60
C VAL A 141 8.30 -6.42 0.77
N TYR A 142 9.42 -5.91 1.26
CA TYR A 142 9.47 -5.24 2.56
C TYR A 142 8.54 -4.02 2.61
N VAL A 143 8.60 -3.17 1.58
CA VAL A 143 7.71 -2.00 1.51
C VAL A 143 6.25 -2.43 1.40
N LEU A 144 5.94 -3.45 0.60
CA LEU A 144 4.59 -4.00 0.49
C LEU A 144 4.06 -4.48 1.85
N ASP A 145 4.83 -5.28 2.59
CA ASP A 145 4.46 -5.72 3.93
C ASP A 145 4.12 -4.55 4.86
N GLN A 146 4.96 -3.52 4.87
CA GLN A 146 4.76 -2.35 5.73
C GLN A 146 3.50 -1.54 5.36
N ILE A 147 3.26 -1.32 4.08
CA ILE A 147 2.06 -0.59 3.65
C ILE A 147 0.78 -1.39 3.89
N LEU A 148 0.81 -2.70 3.78
CA LEU A 148 -0.32 -3.55 4.13
C LEU A 148 -0.65 -3.44 5.63
N ARG A 149 0.36 -3.40 6.49
CA ARG A 149 0.17 -3.20 7.94
C ARG A 149 -0.45 -1.84 8.26
N LEU A 150 0.00 -0.77 7.59
CA LEU A 150 -0.56 0.57 7.75
C LEU A 150 -2.01 0.66 7.25
N LEU A 151 -2.33 -0.04 6.19
CA LEU A 151 -3.65 -0.03 5.56
C LEU A 151 -4.65 -0.98 6.25
N HIS A 152 -4.18 -2.05 6.89
CA HIS A 152 -5.00 -3.13 7.42
C HIS A 152 -6.15 -2.68 8.33
N PRO A 153 -5.99 -1.72 9.26
CA PRO A 153 -7.09 -1.27 10.10
C PRO A 153 -8.28 -0.70 9.29
N PHE A 154 -8.03 -0.22 8.09
CA PHE A 154 -9.01 0.47 7.24
C PHE A 154 -9.55 -0.42 6.12
N MET A 155 -8.71 -1.30 5.56
CA MET A 155 -9.05 -2.25 4.49
C MET A 155 -8.61 -3.67 4.86
N PRO A 156 -9.24 -4.30 5.85
CA PRO A 156 -8.75 -5.57 6.41
C PRO A 156 -8.79 -6.75 5.43
N PHE A 157 -9.74 -6.78 4.49
CA PHE A 157 -9.93 -7.96 3.65
C PHE A 157 -8.86 -8.07 2.56
N ILE A 158 -8.65 -7.02 1.78
CA ILE A 158 -7.62 -7.06 0.72
C ILE A 158 -6.22 -7.15 1.30
N THR A 159 -5.94 -6.45 2.39
CA THR A 159 -4.62 -6.48 3.02
C THR A 159 -4.28 -7.84 3.55
N GLU A 160 -5.21 -8.53 4.20
CA GLU A 160 -5.00 -9.89 4.69
C GLU A 160 -4.80 -10.88 3.54
N GLU A 161 -5.61 -10.81 2.50
CA GLU A 161 -5.48 -11.69 1.32
C GLU A 161 -4.10 -11.58 0.67
N ILE A 162 -3.60 -10.36 0.49
CA ILE A 162 -2.27 -10.14 -0.06
C ILE A 162 -1.19 -10.60 0.92
N TRP A 163 -1.34 -10.27 2.19
CA TRP A 163 -0.34 -10.54 3.22
C TRP A 163 -0.07 -12.03 3.40
N GLN A 164 -1.09 -12.88 3.28
CA GLN A 164 -0.95 -14.35 3.32
C GLN A 164 -0.07 -14.92 2.19
N SER A 165 0.18 -14.14 1.15
CA SER A 165 1.02 -14.52 0.00
C SER A 165 2.45 -13.97 0.10
N ILE A 166 2.75 -13.17 1.11
CA ILE A 166 4.10 -12.64 1.37
C ILE A 166 4.95 -13.72 2.07
N PRO A 167 6.22 -13.94 1.66
CA PRO A 167 7.09 -14.93 2.27
C PRO A 167 7.48 -14.61 3.73
#